data_51550be702f6695b740e3f3a0ed3337f
#
_entry.id   51550be702f6695b740e3f3a0ed3337f
#
_cell.length_a   1.000
_cell.length_b   1.000
_cell.length_c   1.000
_cell.angle_alpha   90.00
_cell.angle_beta   90.00
_cell.angle_gamma   90.00
#
_symmetry.space_group_name_H-M   'P 1'
#
loop_
_entity.id
_entity.type
_entity.pdbx_description
1 polymer ?
#
loop_
_entity_poly.entity_id
_entity_poly.type
_entity_poly.pdbx_seq_one_letter_code
_entity_poly.pdbx_strand_id
1 'polypeptide(L)'
;MLLNASRNTTTGNSYEKEIENLLTQTNRYICESQVNIGTKRNGGKHYVDILLNKKHLISLKYQHVQGTAEEKIPFEVMKLQHAVNDHKYETATIILAGPDKAWKWKGYYLGEDFQNDMKKIYPHVRIISHEQFLKEYIFNN
;
A
#
# COMPACT_ATOMS: atom_id res chain seq x y z
N MET A 1 3.09 -17.50 11.43
CA MET A 1 3.82 -16.33 11.38
C MET A 1 4.37 -16.01 10.03
N LEU A 2 4.66 -14.84 9.87
CA LEU A 2 4.87 -14.27 8.59
C LEU A 2 6.30 -14.03 8.28
N LEU A 3 6.66 -13.98 7.02
CA LEU A 3 7.95 -13.52 6.57
C LEU A 3 9.08 -14.13 7.35
N ASN A 4 8.94 -15.36 7.74
CA ASN A 4 9.95 -15.90 8.62
C ASN A 4 10.98 -16.73 7.90
N ALA A 5 10.56 -17.50 6.94
CA ALA A 5 11.43 -18.54 6.42
C ALA A 5 12.42 -18.04 5.40
N SER A 6 12.04 -17.20 4.53
CA SER A 6 12.88 -16.84 3.40
C SER A 6 13.05 -15.34 3.30
N ARG A 7 13.18 -14.72 4.45
CA ARG A 7 13.19 -13.28 4.41
C ARG A 7 14.40 -12.69 3.74
N ASN A 8 15.49 -13.42 3.61
CA ASN A 8 16.62 -12.96 2.81
C ASN A 8 16.28 -12.90 1.33
N THR A 9 15.25 -13.63 0.92
CA THR A 9 14.78 -13.66 -0.46
C THR A 9 13.39 -13.08 -0.62
N THR A 10 12.85 -12.45 0.44
CA THR A 10 11.54 -11.83 0.36
C THR A 10 11.54 -10.73 -0.67
N THR A 11 10.61 -10.80 -1.57
CA THR A 11 10.43 -9.85 -2.67
C THR A 11 9.08 -9.17 -2.51
N GLY A 12 8.82 -8.20 -3.40
CA GLY A 12 7.51 -7.57 -3.46
C GLY A 12 6.39 -8.57 -3.67
N ASN A 13 6.62 -9.58 -4.52
CA ASN A 13 5.60 -10.60 -4.79
C ASN A 13 5.33 -11.48 -3.56
N SER A 14 6.37 -11.85 -2.84
CA SER A 14 6.23 -12.64 -1.60
C SER A 14 5.45 -11.85 -0.54
N TYR A 15 5.78 -10.59 -0.40
CA TYR A 15 5.11 -9.71 0.55
C TYR A 15 3.64 -9.56 0.19
N GLU A 16 3.34 -9.37 -1.09
CA GLU A 16 1.97 -9.21 -1.55
C GLU A 16 1.13 -10.44 -1.23
N LYS A 17 1.66 -11.64 -1.48
CA LYS A 17 0.95 -12.87 -1.15
C LYS A 17 0.71 -13.00 0.35
N GLU A 18 1.67 -12.61 1.14
CA GLU A 18 1.56 -12.68 2.58
C GLU A 18 0.44 -11.76 3.10
N ILE A 19 0.38 -10.53 2.60
CA ILE A 19 -0.67 -9.59 2.99
C ILE A 19 -2.04 -10.10 2.55
N GLU A 20 -2.13 -10.63 1.34
CA GLU A 20 -3.37 -11.21 0.85
C GLU A 20 -3.85 -12.35 1.73
N ASN A 21 -2.94 -13.24 2.10
CA ASN A 21 -3.27 -14.36 2.98
C ASN A 21 -3.74 -13.90 4.36
N LEU A 22 -3.08 -12.89 4.93
CA LEU A 22 -3.47 -12.35 6.22
C LEU A 22 -4.88 -11.78 6.18
N LEU A 23 -5.17 -10.98 5.18
CA LEU A 23 -6.50 -10.39 5.03
C LEU A 23 -7.57 -11.46 4.84
N THR A 24 -7.28 -12.46 4.01
CA THR A 24 -8.21 -13.54 3.72
C THR A 24 -8.49 -14.36 4.97
N GLN A 25 -7.48 -14.65 5.77
CA GLN A 25 -7.64 -15.46 6.97
C GLN A 25 -8.51 -14.82 8.04
N THR A 26 -8.67 -13.50 8.02
CA THR A 26 -9.55 -12.84 8.98
C THR A 26 -11.02 -13.14 8.75
N ASN A 27 -11.38 -13.54 7.53
CA ASN A 27 -12.77 -13.72 7.09
C ASN A 27 -13.64 -12.48 7.23
N ARG A 28 -13.01 -11.29 7.30
CA ARG A 28 -13.75 -10.03 7.47
C ARG A 28 -13.82 -9.19 6.20
N TYR A 29 -13.00 -9.54 5.20
CA TYR A 29 -12.88 -8.71 4.00
C TYR A 29 -13.12 -9.50 2.73
N ILE A 30 -13.67 -8.83 1.73
CA ILE A 30 -13.59 -9.30 0.35
C ILE A 30 -12.26 -8.78 -0.17
N CYS A 31 -11.33 -9.69 -0.44
CA CYS A 31 -9.96 -9.34 -0.82
C CYS A 31 -9.67 -9.85 -2.22
N GLU A 32 -9.33 -8.93 -3.12
CA GLU A 32 -8.99 -9.28 -4.50
C GLU A 32 -7.60 -8.71 -4.80
N SER A 33 -6.77 -9.48 -5.48
CA SER A 33 -5.41 -9.07 -5.79
C SER A 33 -5.23 -8.78 -7.27
N GLN A 34 -4.33 -7.85 -7.57
CA GLN A 34 -3.97 -7.47 -8.94
C GLN A 34 -5.20 -7.13 -9.77
N VAL A 35 -5.98 -6.18 -9.29
CA VAL A 35 -7.23 -5.78 -9.92
C VAL A 35 -7.01 -4.61 -10.85
N ASN A 36 -7.55 -4.72 -12.07
CA ASN A 36 -7.59 -3.58 -12.97
C ASN A 36 -8.68 -2.63 -12.50
N ILE A 37 -8.28 -1.45 -12.03
CA ILE A 37 -9.21 -0.48 -11.46
C ILE A 37 -9.57 0.64 -12.42
N GLY A 38 -9.23 0.49 -13.71
CA GLY A 38 -9.56 1.47 -14.71
C GLY A 38 -8.32 1.97 -15.43
N THR A 39 -8.41 3.12 -16.04
CA THR A 39 -7.29 3.72 -16.75
C THR A 39 -6.70 4.87 -15.96
N LYS A 40 -5.38 5.00 -16.03
CA LYS A 40 -4.69 6.18 -15.54
C LYS A 40 -4.97 7.35 -16.48
N ARG A 41 -4.72 8.56 -16.02
CA ARG A 41 -4.97 9.75 -16.82
C ARG A 41 -4.08 9.85 -18.07
N ASN A 42 -2.99 9.07 -18.12
CA ASN A 42 -2.16 8.97 -19.32
C ASN A 42 -2.67 7.91 -20.30
N GLY A 43 -3.78 7.23 -19.98
CA GLY A 43 -4.39 6.22 -20.85
C GLY A 43 -3.99 4.79 -20.57
N GLY A 44 -3.01 4.56 -19.71
CA GLY A 44 -2.56 3.20 -19.38
C GLY A 44 -3.50 2.51 -18.38
N LYS A 45 -3.48 1.18 -18.39
CA LYS A 45 -4.23 0.40 -17.41
C LYS A 45 -3.64 0.61 -16.02
N HIS A 46 -4.51 0.67 -15.00
CA HIS A 46 -4.08 0.83 -13.62
C HIS A 46 -4.45 -0.42 -12.84
N TYR A 47 -3.44 -1.17 -12.39
CA TYR A 47 -3.63 -2.33 -11.53
C TYR A 47 -3.26 -1.96 -10.11
N VAL A 48 -4.11 -2.31 -9.16
CA VAL A 48 -3.81 -2.14 -7.74
C VAL A 48 -3.44 -3.49 -7.16
N ASP A 49 -2.53 -3.48 -6.18
CA ASP A 49 -2.08 -4.73 -5.56
C ASP A 49 -3.23 -5.47 -4.90
N ILE A 50 -4.04 -4.77 -4.11
CA ILE A 50 -5.18 -5.35 -3.42
C ILE A 50 -6.35 -4.37 -3.47
N LEU A 51 -7.53 -4.89 -3.78
CA LEU A 51 -8.79 -4.18 -3.66
C LEU A 51 -9.58 -4.81 -2.53
N LEU A 52 -9.94 -4.01 -1.53
CA LEU A 52 -10.59 -4.49 -0.33
C LEU A 52 -12.03 -4.01 -0.30
N ASN A 53 -12.95 -4.95 -0.11
CA ASN A 53 -14.39 -4.67 -0.02
C ASN A 53 -14.93 -3.88 -1.23
N LYS A 54 -14.32 -4.04 -2.38
CA LYS A 54 -14.69 -3.35 -3.63
C LYS A 54 -14.53 -1.82 -3.56
N LYS A 55 -13.97 -1.29 -2.48
CA LYS A 55 -13.98 0.16 -2.23
C LYS A 55 -12.63 0.74 -1.89
N HIS A 56 -11.74 -0.05 -1.31
CA HIS A 56 -10.49 0.47 -0.74
C HIS A 56 -9.30 -0.08 -1.49
N LEU A 57 -8.48 0.81 -2.03
CA LEU A 57 -7.29 0.44 -2.78
C LEU A 57 -6.12 0.30 -1.82
N ILE A 58 -5.34 -0.78 -1.95
CA ILE A 58 -4.14 -0.98 -1.13
C ILE A 58 -2.96 -1.21 -2.07
N SER A 59 -1.97 -0.36 -1.93
CA SER A 59 -0.71 -0.45 -2.66
C SER A 59 0.39 -0.87 -1.70
N LEU A 60 1.18 -1.86 -2.10
CA LEU A 60 2.22 -2.43 -1.25
C LEU A 60 3.59 -2.04 -1.78
N LYS A 61 4.41 -1.47 -0.90
CA LYS A 61 5.78 -1.07 -1.26
C LYS A 61 6.75 -1.75 -0.31
N TYR A 62 7.41 -2.79 -0.78
CA TYR A 62 8.38 -3.54 0.00
C TYR A 62 9.78 -3.24 -0.51
N GLN A 63 10.69 -2.92 0.42
CA GLN A 63 12.07 -2.64 0.08
C GLN A 63 12.98 -3.30 1.10
N HIS A 64 13.84 -4.20 0.68
CA HIS A 64 14.74 -4.91 1.60
C HIS A 64 16.18 -4.42 1.51
N VAL A 65 16.51 -3.69 0.46
CA VAL A 65 17.79 -2.99 0.32
C VAL A 65 17.51 -1.59 -0.18
N GLN A 66 18.46 -0.70 0.01
CA GLN A 66 18.30 0.67 -0.50
C GLN A 66 18.14 0.65 -2.02
N GLY A 67 17.21 1.46 -2.51
CA GLY A 67 16.91 1.52 -3.92
C GLY A 67 16.11 2.77 -4.25
N THR A 68 15.49 2.78 -5.42
CA THR A 68 14.78 3.95 -5.91
C THR A 68 13.27 3.90 -5.73
N ALA A 69 12.75 2.83 -5.12
CA ALA A 69 11.32 2.70 -4.94
C ALA A 69 10.73 3.85 -4.10
N GLU A 70 11.52 4.38 -3.17
CA GLU A 70 11.08 5.47 -2.31
C GLU A 70 10.72 6.73 -3.10
N GLU A 71 11.44 6.98 -4.16
CA GLU A 71 11.23 8.18 -4.97
C GLU A 71 9.91 8.15 -5.71
N LYS A 72 9.32 6.96 -5.84
CA LYS A 72 8.07 6.77 -6.53
C LYS A 72 6.84 6.96 -5.64
N ILE A 73 7.06 7.09 -4.32
CA ILE A 73 5.94 7.19 -3.37
C ILE A 73 5.05 8.41 -3.66
N PRO A 74 5.59 9.63 -3.84
CA PRO A 74 4.72 10.77 -4.14
C PRO A 74 3.91 10.60 -5.43
N PHE A 75 4.51 9.97 -6.44
CA PHE A 75 3.81 9.71 -7.69
C PHE A 75 2.69 8.68 -7.48
N GLU A 76 2.94 7.66 -6.66
CA GLU A 76 1.93 6.66 -6.34
C GLU A 76 0.75 7.30 -5.61
N VAL A 77 1.02 8.21 -4.67
CA VAL A 77 -0.03 8.95 -3.96
C VAL A 77 -0.93 9.67 -4.96
N MET A 78 -0.33 10.37 -5.90
CA MET A 78 -1.08 11.10 -6.91
C MET A 78 -1.93 10.16 -7.76
N LYS A 79 -1.37 9.07 -8.24
CA LYS A 79 -2.10 8.12 -9.07
C LYS A 79 -3.29 7.52 -8.34
N LEU A 80 -3.11 7.19 -7.07
CA LEU A 80 -4.18 6.58 -6.28
C LEU A 80 -5.31 7.58 -6.02
N GLN A 81 -4.98 8.84 -5.76
CA GLN A 81 -6.01 9.86 -5.61
C GLN A 81 -6.80 10.03 -6.90
N HIS A 82 -6.11 10.01 -8.05
CA HIS A 82 -6.79 10.06 -9.35
C HIS A 82 -7.75 8.87 -9.51
N ALA A 83 -7.31 7.68 -9.13
CA ALA A 83 -8.15 6.48 -9.24
C ALA A 83 -9.38 6.58 -8.34
N VAL A 84 -9.22 7.07 -7.12
CA VAL A 84 -10.35 7.27 -6.21
C VAL A 84 -11.36 8.21 -6.85
N ASN A 85 -10.90 9.32 -7.39
CA ASN A 85 -11.79 10.32 -7.99
C ASN A 85 -12.42 9.84 -9.29
N ASP A 86 -11.61 9.29 -10.19
CA ASP A 86 -12.04 8.96 -11.55
C ASP A 86 -12.87 7.68 -11.60
N HIS A 87 -12.63 6.73 -10.70
CA HIS A 87 -13.27 5.42 -10.74
C HIS A 87 -14.11 5.12 -9.51
N LYS A 88 -14.36 6.14 -8.68
CA LYS A 88 -15.31 6.10 -7.56
C LYS A 88 -14.99 5.06 -6.48
N TYR A 89 -13.71 4.94 -6.16
CA TYR A 89 -13.30 4.21 -4.96
C TYR A 89 -13.37 5.14 -3.76
N GLU A 90 -13.33 4.58 -2.55
CA GLU A 90 -13.50 5.39 -1.34
C GLU A 90 -12.19 5.88 -0.75
N THR A 91 -11.21 5.00 -0.65
CA THR A 91 -9.92 5.34 -0.06
C THR A 91 -8.79 4.57 -0.73
N ALA A 92 -7.58 5.04 -0.50
CA ALA A 92 -6.38 4.34 -0.91
C ALA A 92 -5.35 4.39 0.21
N THR A 93 -4.67 3.28 0.43
CA THR A 93 -3.64 3.15 1.46
C THR A 93 -2.39 2.56 0.84
N ILE A 94 -1.25 3.20 1.11
CA ILE A 94 0.07 2.69 0.72
C ILE A 94 0.71 2.12 1.98
N ILE A 95 1.16 0.87 1.91
CA ILE A 95 1.82 0.21 3.04
C ILE A 95 3.31 0.12 2.74
N LEU A 96 4.13 0.69 3.62
CA LEU A 96 5.58 0.63 3.49
C LEU A 96 6.11 -0.50 4.37
N ALA A 97 6.88 -1.40 3.77
CA ALA A 97 7.37 -2.58 4.46
C ALA A 97 8.84 -2.84 4.13
N GLY A 98 9.45 -3.70 4.93
CA GLY A 98 10.86 -4.04 4.84
C GLY A 98 11.65 -3.41 5.97
N PRO A 99 12.93 -3.80 6.14
CA PRO A 99 13.72 -3.31 7.27
C PRO A 99 13.97 -1.80 7.17
N ASP A 100 13.99 -1.13 8.30
CA ASP A 100 14.17 0.32 8.34
C ASP A 100 15.45 0.78 7.65
N LYS A 101 16.52 0.01 7.77
CA LYS A 101 17.81 0.37 7.16
C LYS A 101 17.76 0.38 5.63
N ALA A 102 16.75 -0.25 5.03
CA ALA A 102 16.58 -0.23 3.58
C ALA A 102 15.93 1.05 3.09
N TRP A 103 15.37 1.84 4.00
CA TRP A 103 14.61 3.04 3.65
C TRP A 103 15.34 4.30 4.11
N LYS A 104 15.43 5.29 3.24
CA LYS A 104 15.95 6.61 3.60
C LYS A 104 14.84 7.55 4.04
N TRP A 105 13.69 7.45 3.40
CA TRP A 105 12.60 8.41 3.56
C TRP A 105 11.38 7.86 4.28
N LYS A 106 11.45 6.61 4.77
CA LYS A 106 10.30 5.98 5.42
C LYS A 106 9.78 6.81 6.60
N GLY A 107 10.70 7.29 7.44
CA GLY A 107 10.32 8.13 8.57
C GLY A 107 9.63 9.42 8.14
N TYR A 108 10.08 10.03 7.06
CA TYR A 108 9.43 11.22 6.54
C TYR A 108 8.03 10.91 6.00
N TYR A 109 7.90 9.86 5.19
CA TYR A 109 6.60 9.50 4.62
C TYR A 109 5.58 9.11 5.68
N LEU A 110 6.03 8.51 6.78
CA LEU A 110 5.15 8.12 7.88
C LEU A 110 4.95 9.25 8.89
N GLY A 111 5.69 10.32 8.76
CA GLY A 111 5.69 11.42 9.71
C GLY A 111 4.55 12.39 9.52
N GLU A 112 4.36 13.22 10.52
CA GLU A 112 3.23 14.16 10.59
C GLU A 112 3.28 15.20 9.49
N ASP A 113 4.48 15.73 9.19
CA ASP A 113 4.61 16.79 8.20
C ASP A 113 4.13 16.36 6.82
N PHE A 114 4.62 15.20 6.36
CA PHE A 114 4.22 14.70 5.05
C PHE A 114 2.74 14.32 5.02
N GLN A 115 2.27 13.70 6.10
CA GLN A 115 0.85 13.31 6.18
C GLN A 115 -0.07 14.53 6.12
N ASN A 116 0.27 15.58 6.84
CA ASN A 116 -0.53 16.80 6.83
C ASN A 116 -0.52 17.49 5.48
N ASP A 117 0.64 17.59 4.84
CA ASP A 117 0.75 18.17 3.51
C ASP A 117 0.00 17.36 2.47
N MET A 118 0.11 16.03 2.57
CA MET A 118 -0.56 15.13 1.64
C MET A 118 -2.08 15.28 1.73
N LYS A 119 -2.62 15.41 2.95
CA LYS A 119 -4.06 15.53 3.15
C LYS A 119 -4.66 16.76 2.47
N LYS A 120 -3.88 17.81 2.31
CA LYS A 120 -4.37 19.03 1.65
C LYS A 120 -4.59 18.84 0.17
N ILE A 121 -3.78 17.99 -0.47
CA ILE A 121 -3.81 17.78 -1.92
C ILE A 121 -4.48 16.45 -2.27
N TYR A 122 -4.18 15.41 -1.49
CA TYR A 122 -4.62 14.05 -1.76
C TYR A 122 -5.33 13.47 -0.53
N PRO A 123 -6.53 13.99 -0.21
CA PRO A 123 -7.20 13.68 1.07
C PRO A 123 -7.66 12.24 1.23
N HIS A 124 -7.77 11.47 0.14
CA HIS A 124 -8.27 10.10 0.20
C HIS A 124 -7.17 9.05 0.24
N VAL A 125 -5.91 9.49 0.25
CA VAL A 125 -4.76 8.57 0.28
C VAL A 125 -4.02 8.72 1.59
N ARG A 126 -3.60 7.60 2.17
CA ARG A 126 -2.75 7.63 3.36
C ARG A 126 -1.62 6.64 3.19
N ILE A 127 -0.56 6.84 3.97
CA ILE A 127 0.61 5.96 3.99
C ILE A 127 0.76 5.44 5.41
N ILE A 128 0.87 4.12 5.56
CA ILE A 128 1.05 3.49 6.87
C ILE A 128 2.20 2.49 6.83
N SER A 129 2.70 2.15 8.00
CA SER A 129 3.71 1.10 8.13
C SER A 129 3.05 -0.27 8.11
N HIS A 130 3.86 -1.30 7.89
CA HIS A 130 3.40 -2.68 8.01
C HIS A 130 2.82 -2.95 9.39
N GLU A 131 3.47 -2.44 10.45
CA GLU A 131 3.01 -2.62 11.83
C GLU A 131 1.63 -1.99 12.03
N GLN A 132 1.43 -0.81 11.49
CA GLN A 132 0.13 -0.14 11.59
C GLN A 132 -0.95 -0.91 10.81
N PHE A 133 -0.58 -1.46 9.66
CA PHE A 133 -1.49 -2.32 8.91
C PHE A 133 -1.94 -3.51 9.75
N LEU A 134 -1.01 -4.20 10.40
CA LEU A 134 -1.36 -5.36 11.24
C LEU A 134 -2.33 -4.95 12.34
N LYS A 135 -2.07 -3.82 13.00
CA LYS A 135 -2.95 -3.33 14.07
C LYS A 135 -4.35 -3.05 13.57
N GLU A 136 -4.46 -2.35 12.45
CA GLU A 136 -5.77 -1.87 11.99
C GLU A 136 -6.60 -2.94 11.30
N TYR A 137 -5.94 -3.80 10.50
CA TYR A 137 -6.68 -4.70 9.62
C TYR A 137 -6.71 -6.14 10.11
N ILE A 138 -5.72 -6.57 10.88
CA ILE A 138 -5.59 -7.96 11.25
C ILE A 138 -5.95 -8.19 12.71
N PHE A 139 -5.34 -7.44 13.64
CA PHE A 139 -5.51 -7.68 15.07
C PHE A 139 -6.62 -6.85 15.71
N ASN A 140 -7.17 -5.92 14.98
CA ASN A 140 -8.28 -5.11 15.47
C ASN A 140 -9.58 -5.91 15.36
N ASN A 141 -10.28 -6.04 16.46
CA ASN A 141 -11.56 -6.77 16.49
C ASN A 141 -12.74 -5.82 16.34
#